data_6c5c9dc02c83608e7bf258586d76694b
#
_entry.id   6c5c9dc02c83608e7bf258586d76694b
#
_cell.length_a   1.000
_cell.length_b   1.000
_cell.length_c   1.000
_cell.angle_alpha   90.00
_cell.angle_beta   90.00
_cell.angle_gamma   90.00
#
_symmetry.space_group_name_H-M   'P 1'
#
loop_
_entity.id
_entity.type
_entity.pdbx_description
1 polymer ?
#
loop_
_entity_poly.entity_id
_entity_poly.type
_entity_poly.pdbx_seq_one_letter_code
_entity_poly.pdbx_strand_id
1 'polypeptide(L)'
;MIELNKIYRSDCVNFMSHKIDPETIDLTVTSPPYDDLRDYNGYTFDYKKIAEELFRVTKKGGVVIWVVGDKIVKGNKTLTSFKHALIFQEVGFNVHDVMIYKKKNTPFMRSNAYTNCYEFMFVFSKGSPKTFNPLKTKTAS
;
A
#
# COMPACT_ATOMS: atom_id res chain seq x y z
N MET A 1 2.37 -20.87 13.79
CA MET A 1 1.49 -20.47 12.67
C MET A 1 0.23 -19.78 13.21
N ILE A 2 -0.19 -18.72 12.59
CA ILE A 2 -1.42 -18.02 12.98
C ILE A 2 -2.66 -18.80 12.55
N GLU A 3 -3.76 -18.61 13.27
CA GLU A 3 -5.06 -19.12 12.85
C GLU A 3 -5.60 -18.27 11.69
N LEU A 4 -6.18 -18.92 10.69
CA LEU A 4 -6.82 -18.27 9.55
C LEU A 4 -8.21 -17.74 9.93
N ASN A 5 -8.71 -16.81 9.14
CA ASN A 5 -10.05 -16.21 9.32
C ASN A 5 -10.24 -15.55 10.67
N LYS A 6 -9.20 -14.91 11.18
CA LYS A 6 -9.19 -14.29 12.50
C LYS A 6 -8.59 -12.88 12.42
N ILE A 7 -9.09 -11.99 13.25
CA ILE A 7 -8.57 -10.63 13.35
C ILE A 7 -7.60 -10.57 14.54
N TYR A 8 -6.41 -10.04 14.29
CA TYR A 8 -5.37 -9.85 15.30
C TYR A 8 -5.12 -8.36 15.52
N ARG A 9 -5.07 -7.95 16.77
CA ARG A 9 -4.72 -6.58 17.15
C ARG A 9 -3.29 -6.55 17.66
N SER A 10 -2.40 -5.94 16.89
CA SER A 10 -0.99 -5.84 17.23
C SER A 10 -0.31 -4.77 16.38
N ASP A 11 0.90 -4.35 16.78
CA ASP A 11 1.80 -3.67 15.86
C ASP A 11 2.13 -4.60 14.71
N CYS A 12 2.03 -4.09 13.47
CA CYS A 12 2.14 -4.95 12.29
C CYS A 12 3.56 -5.52 12.10
N VAL A 13 4.60 -4.73 12.40
CA VAL A 13 5.98 -5.20 12.25
C VAL A 13 6.27 -6.32 13.27
N ASN A 14 5.91 -6.08 14.52
CA ASN A 14 6.09 -7.08 15.57
C ASN A 14 5.31 -8.35 15.29
N PHE A 15 4.06 -8.21 14.85
CA PHE A 15 3.23 -9.36 14.51
C PHE A 15 3.81 -10.18 13.37
N MET A 16 4.18 -9.51 12.28
CA MET A 16 4.78 -10.21 11.14
C MET A 16 6.09 -10.92 11.54
N SER A 17 6.96 -10.23 12.28
CA SER A 17 8.28 -10.79 12.62
C SER A 17 8.20 -11.98 13.58
N HIS A 18 7.22 -12.02 14.48
CA HIS A 18 7.11 -13.06 15.50
C HIS A 18 6.10 -14.16 15.17
N LYS A 19 5.10 -13.88 14.36
CA LYS A 19 3.95 -14.77 14.15
C LYS A 19 3.77 -15.28 12.73
N ILE A 20 4.36 -14.63 11.74
CA ILE A 20 4.17 -15.01 10.34
C ILE A 20 5.48 -15.52 9.76
N ASP A 21 5.44 -16.74 9.25
CA ASP A 21 6.59 -17.36 8.61
C ASP A 21 6.89 -16.72 7.23
N PRO A 22 8.16 -16.80 6.77
CA PRO A 22 8.51 -16.31 5.44
C PRO A 22 7.69 -16.99 4.33
N GLU A 23 7.36 -16.24 3.31
CA GLU A 23 6.74 -16.75 2.08
C GLU A 23 5.43 -17.54 2.32
N THR A 24 4.56 -17.00 3.18
CA THR A 24 3.27 -17.65 3.51
C THR A 24 2.05 -16.84 3.07
N ILE A 25 2.21 -15.56 2.76
CA ILE A 25 1.09 -14.68 2.43
C ILE A 25 1.00 -14.50 0.91
N ASP A 26 -0.19 -14.75 0.37
CA ASP A 26 -0.48 -14.60 -1.06
C ASP A 26 -0.81 -13.17 -1.44
N LEU A 27 -1.60 -12.49 -0.61
CA LEU A 27 -2.11 -11.15 -0.90
C LEU A 27 -2.22 -10.32 0.37
N THR A 28 -1.70 -9.10 0.30
CA THR A 28 -1.94 -8.07 1.32
C THR A 28 -2.62 -6.87 0.65
N VAL A 29 -3.70 -6.38 1.25
CA VAL A 29 -4.38 -5.15 0.80
C VAL A 29 -4.46 -4.22 1.98
N THR A 30 -3.86 -3.04 1.86
CA THR A 30 -3.82 -2.09 2.97
C THR A 30 -3.70 -0.64 2.50
N SER A 31 -4.20 0.25 3.34
CA SER A 31 -3.98 1.69 3.24
C SER A 31 -3.29 2.12 4.53
N PRO A 32 -1.98 2.33 4.51
CA PRO A 32 -1.25 2.69 5.73
C PRO A 32 -1.58 4.12 6.16
N PRO A 33 -1.32 4.48 7.41
CA PRO A 33 -1.30 5.87 7.79
C PRO A 33 -0.19 6.59 7.03
N TYR A 34 -0.51 7.75 6.49
CA TYR A 34 0.43 8.55 5.72
C TYR A 34 0.39 10.02 6.14
N ASP A 35 1.54 10.65 6.13
CA ASP A 35 1.73 12.10 6.31
C ASP A 35 1.23 12.68 7.63
N ASP A 36 1.36 12.01 8.75
CA ASP A 36 0.95 12.51 10.07
C ASP A 36 -0.48 13.10 10.10
N LEU A 37 -1.34 12.68 9.16
CA LEU A 37 -2.71 13.14 9.05
C LEU A 37 -3.59 12.73 10.23
N ARG A 38 -3.12 11.80 11.04
CA ARG A 38 -3.82 11.31 12.23
C ARG A 38 -2.82 11.12 13.35
N ASP A 39 -3.26 11.45 14.55
CA ASP A 39 -2.53 11.08 15.75
C ASP A 39 -2.79 9.60 16.06
N TYR A 40 -1.73 8.80 15.96
CA TYR A 40 -1.78 7.37 16.28
C TYR A 40 -1.23 7.09 17.69
N ASN A 41 -1.48 7.97 18.65
CA ASN A 41 -1.05 7.81 20.05
C ASN A 41 0.47 7.63 20.20
N GLY A 42 1.25 8.42 19.46
CA GLY A 42 2.71 8.39 19.54
C GLY A 42 3.38 7.28 18.75
N TYR A 43 2.61 6.46 18.01
CA TYR A 43 3.19 5.45 17.12
C TYR A 43 3.88 6.12 15.93
N THR A 44 5.12 5.76 15.70
CA THR A 44 5.84 6.10 14.48
C THR A 44 5.79 4.92 13.52
N PHE A 45 5.62 5.22 12.23
CA PHE A 45 5.59 4.19 11.20
C PHE A 45 6.92 4.15 10.48
N ASP A 46 7.66 3.07 10.64
CA ASP A 46 8.87 2.81 9.88
C ASP A 46 8.49 2.04 8.61
N TYR A 47 8.25 2.77 7.53
CA TYR A 47 7.80 2.18 6.26
C TYR A 47 8.81 1.22 5.65
N LYS A 48 10.10 1.47 5.89
CA LYS A 48 11.13 0.55 5.40
C LYS A 48 11.04 -0.80 6.08
N LYS A 49 10.88 -0.84 7.40
CA LYS A 49 10.68 -2.09 8.15
C LYS A 49 9.40 -2.80 7.75
N ILE A 50 8.31 -2.04 7.56
CA ILE A 50 7.04 -2.60 7.09
C ILE A 50 7.23 -3.24 5.71
N ALA A 51 7.90 -2.55 4.79
CA ALA A 51 8.17 -3.07 3.45
C ALA A 51 9.06 -4.33 3.49
N GLU A 52 10.10 -4.33 4.32
CA GLU A 52 10.99 -5.48 4.50
C GLU A 52 10.22 -6.71 5.03
N GLU A 53 9.38 -6.53 6.05
CA GLU A 53 8.59 -7.62 6.60
C GLU A 53 7.51 -8.10 5.63
N LEU A 54 6.86 -7.20 4.91
CA LEU A 54 5.91 -7.58 3.87
C LEU A 54 6.61 -8.37 2.75
N PHE A 55 7.82 -7.97 2.38
CA PHE A 55 8.59 -8.72 1.40
C PHE A 55 8.92 -10.13 1.89
N ARG A 56 9.35 -10.25 3.15
CA ARG A 56 9.68 -11.54 3.75
C ARG A 56 8.49 -12.49 3.78
N VAL A 57 7.34 -12.02 4.26
CA VAL A 57 6.15 -12.86 4.44
C VAL A 57 5.39 -13.15 3.15
N THR A 58 5.56 -12.35 2.12
CA THR A 58 4.89 -12.54 0.84
C THR A 58 5.52 -13.70 0.08
N LYS A 59 4.70 -14.60 -0.46
CA LYS A 59 5.16 -15.69 -1.32
C LYS A 59 5.74 -15.14 -2.62
N LYS A 60 6.62 -15.88 -3.24
CA LYS A 60 6.99 -15.64 -4.65
C LYS A 60 5.74 -15.69 -5.52
N GLY A 61 5.52 -14.65 -6.29
CA GLY A 61 4.29 -14.48 -7.08
C GLY A 61 3.12 -13.88 -6.31
N GLY A 62 3.30 -13.59 -5.02
CA GLY A 62 2.33 -12.87 -4.21
C GLY A 62 2.37 -11.37 -4.46
N VAL A 63 1.34 -10.68 -4.00
CA VAL A 63 1.08 -9.27 -4.32
C VAL A 63 0.72 -8.48 -3.06
N VAL A 64 1.20 -7.25 -3.00
CA VAL A 64 0.79 -6.25 -2.00
C VAL A 64 0.11 -5.09 -2.73
N ILE A 65 -1.13 -4.82 -2.37
CA ILE A 65 -1.86 -3.63 -2.83
C ILE A 65 -1.73 -2.56 -1.76
N TRP A 66 -1.12 -1.44 -2.14
CA TRP A 66 -0.75 -0.37 -1.23
C TRP A 66 -1.42 0.94 -1.65
N VAL A 67 -2.42 1.37 -0.88
CA VAL A 67 -3.21 2.58 -1.21
C VAL A 67 -2.68 3.74 -0.38
N VAL A 68 -2.24 4.79 -1.04
CA VAL A 68 -1.64 5.95 -0.37
C VAL A 68 -1.90 7.24 -1.14
N GLY A 69 -2.16 8.31 -0.40
CA GLY A 69 -2.30 9.65 -0.94
C GLY A 69 -1.21 10.57 -0.42
N ASP A 70 -1.15 11.76 -0.98
CA ASP A 70 -0.19 12.78 -0.58
C ASP A 70 -0.89 13.92 0.14
N LYS A 71 -0.16 14.53 1.08
CA LYS A 71 -0.55 15.74 1.77
C LYS A 71 0.07 16.95 1.07
N ILE A 72 -0.53 18.09 1.28
CA ILE A 72 0.03 19.37 0.85
C ILE A 72 0.39 20.16 2.11
N VAL A 73 1.66 20.55 2.21
CA VAL A 73 2.17 21.34 3.32
C VAL A 73 2.80 22.60 2.74
N LYS A 74 2.26 23.76 3.10
CA LYS A 74 2.74 25.07 2.61
C LYS A 74 2.87 25.13 1.08
N GLY A 75 1.85 24.63 0.38
CA GLY A 75 1.82 24.61 -1.08
C GLY A 75 2.67 23.53 -1.74
N ASN A 76 3.33 22.69 -0.98
CA ASN A 76 4.22 21.65 -1.47
C ASN A 76 3.63 20.26 -1.17
N LYS A 77 3.57 19.40 -2.18
CA LYS A 77 3.17 17.99 -1.97
C LYS A 77 4.29 17.23 -1.28
N THR A 78 3.91 16.41 -0.32
CA THR A 78 4.86 15.58 0.44
C THR A 78 5.54 14.51 -0.41
N LEU A 79 4.87 14.07 -1.48
CA LEU A 79 5.29 12.96 -2.33
C LEU A 79 5.50 11.64 -1.56
N THR A 80 4.78 11.48 -0.45
CA THR A 80 4.81 10.27 0.37
C THR A 80 4.51 9.03 -0.45
N SER A 81 3.55 9.11 -1.39
CA SER A 81 3.23 8.03 -2.31
C SER A 81 4.45 7.58 -3.12
N PHE A 82 5.19 8.52 -3.67
CA PHE A 82 6.39 8.21 -4.47
C PHE A 82 7.52 7.65 -3.61
N LYS A 83 7.70 8.22 -2.42
CA LYS A 83 8.69 7.71 -1.45
C LYS A 83 8.40 6.27 -1.05
N HIS A 84 7.13 5.94 -0.77
CA HIS A 84 6.73 4.57 -0.45
C HIS A 84 7.00 3.63 -1.62
N ALA A 85 6.64 4.02 -2.84
CA ALA A 85 6.89 3.19 -4.01
C ALA A 85 8.39 2.89 -4.18
N LEU A 86 9.26 3.88 -3.99
CA LEU A 86 10.70 3.71 -4.07
C LEU A 86 11.26 2.82 -2.96
N ILE A 87 10.74 2.96 -1.74
CA ILE A 87 11.13 2.10 -0.61
C ILE A 87 10.77 0.64 -0.89
N PHE A 88 9.56 0.36 -1.36
CA PHE A 88 9.14 -1.00 -1.70
C PHE A 88 9.99 -1.60 -2.83
N GLN A 89 10.32 -0.79 -3.82
CA GLN A 89 11.21 -1.23 -4.90
C GLN A 89 12.62 -1.53 -4.40
N GLU A 90 13.17 -0.68 -3.55
CA GLU A 90 14.50 -0.86 -2.95
C GLU A 90 14.58 -2.14 -2.12
N VAL A 91 13.51 -2.45 -1.39
CA VAL A 91 13.42 -3.66 -0.56
C VAL A 91 13.40 -4.94 -1.41
N GLY A 92 12.94 -4.88 -2.65
CA GLY A 92 12.96 -6.01 -3.57
C GLY A 92 11.66 -6.27 -4.31
N PHE A 93 10.57 -5.58 -3.99
CA PHE A 93 9.35 -5.70 -4.76
C PHE A 93 9.50 -5.12 -6.17
N ASN A 94 8.84 -5.75 -7.13
CA ASN A 94 8.57 -5.09 -8.40
C ASN A 94 7.39 -4.14 -8.22
N VAL A 95 7.49 -2.94 -8.77
CA VAL A 95 6.31 -2.08 -8.94
C VAL A 95 5.60 -2.58 -10.19
N HIS A 96 4.71 -3.55 -9.99
CA HIS A 96 4.04 -4.25 -11.09
C HIS A 96 3.07 -3.35 -11.83
N ASP A 97 2.34 -2.54 -11.09
CA ASP A 97 1.38 -1.60 -11.67
C ASP A 97 1.16 -0.40 -10.73
N VAL A 98 0.74 0.71 -11.32
CA VAL A 98 0.33 1.91 -10.60
C VAL A 98 -1.11 2.20 -11.01
N MET A 99 -2.03 1.88 -10.13
CA MET A 99 -3.45 2.10 -10.34
C MET A 99 -3.91 3.37 -9.63
N ILE A 100 -5.03 3.89 -10.05
CA ILE A 100 -5.63 5.09 -9.47
C ILE A 100 -6.95 4.72 -8.80
N TYR A 101 -7.06 5.05 -7.52
CA TYR A 101 -8.31 4.99 -6.80
C TYR A 101 -9.01 6.35 -6.94
N LYS A 102 -9.96 6.42 -7.84
CA LYS A 102 -10.74 7.65 -8.08
C LYS A 102 -11.83 7.78 -7.02
N LYS A 103 -11.80 8.89 -6.28
CA LYS A 103 -12.83 9.21 -5.30
C LYS A 103 -14.04 9.87 -5.97
N LYS A 104 -15.21 9.54 -5.48
CA LYS A 104 -16.46 10.14 -5.95
C LYS A 104 -16.64 11.56 -5.43
N ASN A 105 -16.25 11.80 -4.20
CA ASN A 105 -16.36 13.11 -3.54
C ASN A 105 -15.00 13.81 -3.56
N THR A 106 -14.99 15.05 -4.02
CA THR A 106 -13.80 15.88 -4.01
C THR A 106 -13.71 16.63 -2.68
N PRO A 107 -12.55 16.64 -2.03
CA PRO A 107 -12.34 17.52 -0.88
C PRO A 107 -12.24 18.98 -1.32
N PHE A 108 -11.65 19.82 -0.52
CA PHE A 108 -11.59 21.26 -0.73
C PHE A 108 -11.11 21.70 -2.11
N MET A 109 -11.78 22.70 -2.67
CA MET A 109 -11.29 23.41 -3.85
C MET A 109 -10.12 24.31 -3.47
N ARG A 110 -9.09 24.28 -4.29
CA ARG A 110 -7.92 25.16 -4.16
C ARG A 110 -8.06 26.33 -5.11
N SER A 111 -7.61 27.51 -4.67
CA SER A 111 -7.67 28.71 -5.51
C SER A 111 -6.67 28.72 -6.67
N ASN A 112 -5.62 27.93 -6.59
CA ASN A 112 -4.49 27.96 -7.51
C ASN A 112 -4.12 26.59 -8.11
N ALA A 113 -4.98 25.60 -7.99
CA ALA A 113 -4.75 24.27 -8.54
C ALA A 113 -6.05 23.49 -8.70
N TYR A 114 -6.00 22.48 -9.57
CA TYR A 114 -7.12 21.57 -9.73
C TYR A 114 -7.32 20.72 -8.48
N THR A 115 -8.56 20.31 -8.23
CA THR A 115 -8.90 19.46 -7.09
C THR A 115 -8.44 18.04 -7.34
N ASN A 116 -7.70 17.48 -6.38
CA ASN A 116 -7.28 16.09 -6.41
C ASN A 116 -8.39 15.18 -5.87
N CYS A 117 -8.87 14.27 -6.68
CA CYS A 117 -9.93 13.33 -6.31
C CYS A 117 -9.47 11.87 -6.40
N TYR A 118 -8.19 11.61 -6.15
CA TYR A 118 -7.62 10.28 -6.31
C TYR A 118 -6.60 9.96 -5.23
N GLU A 119 -6.34 8.68 -5.07
CA GLU A 119 -5.20 8.15 -4.35
C GLU A 119 -4.48 7.15 -5.25
N PHE A 120 -3.19 6.98 -5.04
CA PHE A 120 -2.42 5.96 -5.73
C PHE A 120 -2.71 4.59 -5.12
N MET A 121 -2.86 3.60 -5.98
CA MET A 121 -3.00 2.21 -5.58
C MET A 121 -1.89 1.43 -6.28
N PHE A 122 -0.79 1.26 -5.57
CA PHE A 122 0.36 0.52 -6.07
C PHE A 122 0.12 -0.98 -5.98
N VAL A 123 0.53 -1.68 -7.01
CA VAL A 123 0.55 -3.13 -7.04
C VAL A 123 2.00 -3.57 -6.99
N PHE A 124 2.44 -4.00 -5.82
CA PHE A 124 3.78 -4.52 -5.62
C PHE A 124 3.76 -6.04 -5.71
N SER A 125 4.69 -6.62 -6.45
CA SER A 125 4.77 -8.07 -6.57
C SER A 125 6.15 -8.60 -6.18
N LYS A 126 6.15 -9.77 -5.57
CA LYS A 126 7.40 -10.50 -5.31
C LYS A 126 7.66 -11.43 -6.48
N GLY A 127 8.48 -10.95 -7.42
CA GLY A 127 8.60 -11.58 -8.74
C GLY A 127 7.38 -11.32 -9.60
N SER A 128 7.11 -12.19 -10.55
CA SER A 128 5.94 -12.09 -11.42
C SER A 128 4.68 -12.60 -10.69
N PRO A 129 3.57 -11.85 -10.72
CA PRO A 129 2.33 -12.31 -10.09
C PRO A 129 1.87 -13.65 -10.66
N LYS A 130 1.50 -14.58 -9.78
CA LYS A 130 1.03 -15.91 -10.18
C LYS A 130 -0.45 -15.95 -10.52
N THR A 131 -1.25 -15.08 -9.94
CA THR A 131 -2.70 -15.08 -10.10
C THR A 131 -3.15 -13.74 -10.63
N PHE A 132 -3.88 -13.78 -11.73
CA PHE A 132 -4.48 -12.58 -12.33
C PHE A 132 -5.82 -12.94 -12.96
N ASN A 133 -6.90 -12.43 -12.36
CA ASN A 133 -8.27 -12.64 -12.82
C ASN A 133 -8.92 -11.26 -13.07
N PRO A 134 -8.65 -10.62 -14.22
CA PRO A 134 -9.10 -9.27 -14.46
C PRO A 134 -10.62 -9.18 -14.60
N LEU A 135 -11.17 -8.07 -14.12
CA LEU A 135 -12.55 -7.73 -14.43
C LEU A 135 -12.63 -7.38 -15.91
N LYS A 136 -13.57 -8.00 -16.60
CA LYS A 136 -13.77 -7.81 -18.04
C LYS A 136 -15.14 -7.22 -18.30
N THR A 137 -15.22 -6.27 -19.22
CA THR A 137 -16.47 -5.79 -19.78
C THR A 137 -16.67 -6.44 -21.15
N LYS A 138 -17.93 -6.73 -21.50
CA LYS A 138 -18.25 -7.17 -22.84
C LYS A 138 -17.88 -6.07 -23.83
N THR A 139 -17.03 -6.39 -24.79
CA THR A 139 -16.78 -5.47 -25.89
C THR A 139 -17.99 -5.49 -26.83
N ALA A 140 -18.45 -4.31 -27.21
CA ALA A 140 -19.44 -4.20 -28.28
C ALA A 140 -18.77 -4.62 -29.59
N SER A 141 -19.35 -5.63 -30.24
CA SER A 141 -18.91 -6.03 -31.57
C SER A 141 -19.69 -5.28 -32.63
#